data_b70f881d7857714fdb4cbc9084dd7405
#
_entry.id   b70f881d7857714fdb4cbc9084dd7405
#
_cell.length_a   1.000
_cell.length_b   1.000
_cell.length_c   1.000
_cell.angle_alpha   90.00
_cell.angle_beta   90.00
_cell.angle_gamma   90.00
#
_symmetry.space_group_name_H-M   'P 1'
#
loop_
_entity.id
_entity.type
_entity.pdbx_description
1 polymer ?
#
loop_
_entity_poly.entity_id
_entity_poly.type
_entity_poly.pdbx_seq_one_letter_code
_entity_poly.pdbx_strand_id
1 'polypeptide(L)'
;ESWRNYKMAGSVLVGLTYMPGAPMGTKIHFDDFDNSSFLNHMFISLSGGISTLKVPGIKNTIKGLGPQFSAGIGKWFSPSSGLRLSGTVGLSDTPSGSASGYFKHVDLHADYLLNINNVLWGYDEDRIFSLIGIAGVNLAGTKGVDKTAKYAPGIGVGVQGSFRINRSVDLFIEPRLNVYNKRYAGGRGVGRNTDQF
;
A
#
# COMPACT_ATOMS: atom_id res chain seq x y z
N GLU A 1 18.16 -20.69 6.54
CA GLU A 1 17.96 -20.07 7.89
C GLU A 1 17.56 -18.60 7.88
N SER A 2 17.61 -17.86 6.75
CA SER A 2 17.40 -16.40 6.74
C SER A 2 15.94 -15.93 6.70
N TRP A 3 14.96 -16.75 6.31
CA TRP A 3 13.55 -16.36 6.13
C TRP A 3 12.78 -16.11 7.43
N ARG A 4 13.27 -16.53 8.59
CA ARG A 4 12.63 -16.31 9.90
C ARG A 4 12.71 -14.86 10.42
N ASN A 5 13.45 -14.01 9.73
CA ASN A 5 13.73 -12.63 10.15
C ASN A 5 12.78 -11.57 9.55
N TYR A 6 11.86 -11.94 8.67
CA TYR A 6 10.94 -11.02 8.00
C TYR A 6 9.52 -11.21 8.49
N LYS A 7 8.76 -10.13 8.50
CA LYS A 7 7.33 -10.11 8.80
C LYS A 7 6.57 -9.73 7.55
N MET A 8 5.51 -10.46 7.27
CA MET A 8 4.65 -10.21 6.10
C MET A 8 3.35 -9.58 6.57
N ALA A 9 2.93 -8.52 5.90
CA ALA A 9 1.63 -7.90 6.09
C ALA A 9 0.88 -7.92 4.76
N GLY A 10 -0.33 -8.45 4.78
CA GLY A 10 -1.25 -8.41 3.65
C GLY A 10 -2.34 -7.37 3.91
N SER A 11 -2.74 -6.65 2.88
CA SER A 11 -3.86 -5.71 2.97
C SER A 11 -4.71 -5.74 1.71
N VAL A 12 -5.98 -5.40 1.87
CA VAL A 12 -6.89 -5.13 0.76
C VAL A 12 -7.53 -3.79 1.02
N LEU A 13 -7.36 -2.87 0.09
CA LEU A 13 -7.86 -1.51 0.12
C LEU A 13 -8.91 -1.32 -0.98
N VAL A 14 -9.94 -0.55 -0.69
CA VAL A 14 -10.91 -0.03 -1.65
C VAL A 14 -10.90 1.49 -1.54
N GLY A 15 -10.84 2.19 -2.64
CA GLY A 15 -10.69 3.63 -2.60
C GLY A 15 -11.06 4.33 -3.89
N LEU A 16 -10.88 5.64 -3.85
CA LEU A 16 -11.10 6.52 -4.97
C LEU A 16 -9.80 7.24 -5.33
N THR A 17 -9.58 7.39 -6.61
CA THR A 17 -8.52 8.25 -7.17
C THR A 17 -9.17 9.44 -7.85
N TYR A 18 -8.70 10.63 -7.54
CA TYR A 18 -9.13 11.88 -8.16
C TYR A 18 -7.97 12.51 -8.91
N MET A 19 -8.19 12.89 -10.16
CA MET A 19 -7.24 13.54 -11.05
C MET A 19 -7.66 15.01 -11.27
N PRO A 20 -7.11 15.96 -10.47
CA PRO A 20 -7.37 17.39 -10.68
C PRO A 20 -6.64 17.85 -11.93
N GLY A 21 -7.33 18.24 -12.95
CA GLY A 21 -6.72 18.71 -14.20
C GLY A 21 -6.94 17.79 -15.39
N ALA A 22 -7.71 16.73 -15.23
CA ALA A 22 -8.33 16.07 -16.36
C ALA A 22 -9.35 17.05 -16.97
N PRO A 23 -9.08 17.63 -18.15
CA PRO A 23 -9.97 18.65 -18.69
C PRO A 23 -11.34 18.04 -18.98
N MET A 24 -12.40 18.65 -18.47
CA MET A 24 -13.77 18.28 -18.83
C MET A 24 -13.92 18.48 -20.34
N GLY A 25 -13.96 17.39 -21.09
CA GLY A 25 -14.31 17.42 -22.52
C GLY A 25 -13.17 17.28 -23.51
N THR A 26 -11.92 17.25 -23.11
CA THR A 26 -10.78 17.13 -24.02
C THR A 26 -10.19 15.74 -23.98
N LYS A 27 -9.93 15.15 -25.14
CA LYS A 27 -9.19 13.88 -25.26
C LYS A 27 -7.74 14.15 -24.84
N ILE A 28 -7.19 13.33 -23.97
CA ILE A 28 -5.78 13.41 -23.58
C ILE A 28 -4.98 12.77 -24.71
N HIS A 29 -4.35 13.57 -25.57
CA HIS A 29 -3.44 13.09 -26.60
C HIS A 29 -2.08 12.69 -25.97
N PHE A 30 -1.39 11.74 -26.60
CA PHE A 30 -0.03 11.33 -26.19
C PHE A 30 0.96 12.50 -26.15
N ASP A 31 0.80 13.48 -27.02
CA ASP A 31 1.63 14.69 -27.10
C ASP A 31 1.51 15.59 -25.87
N ASP A 32 0.47 15.42 -25.05
CA ASP A 32 0.26 16.20 -23.83
C ASP A 32 1.22 15.81 -22.68
N PHE A 33 1.86 14.63 -22.74
CA PHE A 33 2.84 14.24 -21.74
C PHE A 33 4.19 14.96 -21.89
N ASP A 34 4.57 15.33 -23.12
CA ASP A 34 5.85 15.99 -23.41
C ASP A 34 5.84 17.49 -23.11
N ASN A 35 4.68 18.14 -23.12
CA ASN A 35 4.55 19.59 -22.96
C ASN A 35 3.70 19.99 -21.75
N SER A 36 3.61 19.12 -20.75
CA SER A 36 2.69 19.32 -19.64
C SER A 36 3.33 20.05 -18.46
N SER A 37 2.57 20.97 -17.85
CA SER A 37 2.89 21.54 -16.55
C SER A 37 3.13 20.45 -15.51
N PHE A 38 3.98 20.70 -14.50
CA PHE A 38 4.27 19.75 -13.41
C PHE A 38 2.99 19.20 -12.74
N LEU A 39 1.93 19.99 -12.70
CA LEU A 39 0.64 19.63 -12.08
C LEU A 39 -0.25 18.72 -12.96
N ASN A 40 0.05 18.63 -14.26
CA ASN A 40 -0.72 17.76 -15.14
C ASN A 40 -0.44 16.27 -14.81
N HIS A 41 -1.46 15.44 -14.95
CA HIS A 41 -1.43 13.99 -14.65
C HIS A 41 -1.12 13.64 -13.19
N MET A 42 -1.24 14.60 -12.27
CA MET A 42 -1.25 14.30 -10.85
C MET A 42 -2.57 13.69 -10.43
N PHE A 43 -2.52 12.86 -9.42
CA PHE A 43 -3.70 12.28 -8.80
C PHE A 43 -3.59 12.25 -7.28
N ILE A 44 -4.73 12.26 -6.63
CA ILE A 44 -4.88 12.07 -5.19
C ILE A 44 -5.70 10.80 -5.00
N SER A 45 -5.29 9.94 -4.07
CA SER A 45 -6.02 8.71 -3.73
C SER A 45 -6.39 8.68 -2.26
N LEU A 46 -7.61 8.21 -1.98
CA LEU A 46 -8.10 7.94 -0.64
C LEU A 46 -8.68 6.53 -0.60
N SER A 47 -8.31 5.76 0.40
CA SER A 47 -8.78 4.38 0.53
C SER A 47 -8.96 3.95 1.97
N GLY A 48 -9.83 2.97 2.15
CA GLY A 48 -10.05 2.25 3.39
C GLY A 48 -10.06 0.75 3.13
N GLY A 49 -9.74 -0.03 4.13
CA GLY A 49 -9.73 -1.48 3.98
C GLY A 49 -9.31 -2.20 5.25
N ILE A 50 -8.81 -3.39 5.04
CA ILE A 50 -8.37 -4.28 6.11
C ILE A 50 -6.92 -4.71 5.88
N SER A 51 -6.19 -4.86 6.97
CA SER A 51 -4.84 -5.42 6.95
C SER A 51 -4.68 -6.56 7.94
N THR A 52 -3.77 -7.46 7.63
CA THR A 52 -3.39 -8.57 8.52
C THR A 52 -1.88 -8.70 8.57
N LEU A 53 -1.37 -9.01 9.75
CA LEU A 53 0.05 -9.28 9.97
C LEU A 53 0.28 -10.76 10.17
N LYS A 54 1.04 -11.40 9.28
CA LYS A 54 1.46 -12.79 9.42
C LYS A 54 2.82 -12.85 10.11
N VAL A 55 2.84 -13.41 11.31
CA VAL A 55 4.08 -13.72 12.04
C VAL A 55 4.41 -15.19 11.80
N PRO A 56 5.62 -15.54 11.32
CA PRO A 56 6.03 -16.93 11.17
C PRO A 56 5.92 -17.69 12.50
N GLY A 57 5.27 -18.86 12.48
CA GLY A 57 5.09 -19.71 13.67
C GLY A 57 3.72 -19.66 14.35
N ILE A 58 2.81 -18.75 13.94
CA ILE A 58 1.44 -18.69 14.49
C ILE A 58 0.45 -19.28 13.47
N LYS A 59 -0.29 -20.31 13.90
CA LYS A 59 -1.21 -21.07 13.03
C LYS A 59 -2.49 -20.34 12.62
N ASN A 60 -2.90 -19.26 13.28
CA ASN A 60 -4.16 -18.55 13.01
C ASN A 60 -3.91 -17.13 12.50
N THR A 61 -3.84 -16.96 11.19
CA THR A 61 -3.61 -15.68 10.50
C THR A 61 -4.84 -14.74 10.51
N ILE A 62 -6.04 -15.28 10.72
CA ILE A 62 -7.30 -14.51 10.60
C ILE A 62 -7.59 -13.65 11.85
N LYS A 63 -6.99 -13.95 12.99
CA LYS A 63 -7.22 -13.20 14.25
C LYS A 63 -6.55 -11.82 14.31
N GLY A 64 -5.70 -11.46 13.34
CA GLY A 64 -4.99 -10.18 13.31
C GLY A 64 -5.52 -9.18 12.27
N LEU A 65 -6.79 -9.31 11.86
CA LEU A 65 -7.42 -8.36 10.94
C LEU A 65 -7.72 -7.04 11.65
N GLY A 66 -7.32 -5.94 11.05
CA GLY A 66 -7.62 -4.60 11.54
C GLY A 66 -7.95 -3.62 10.43
N PRO A 67 -8.73 -2.57 10.74
CA PRO A 67 -9.04 -1.52 9.79
C PRO A 67 -7.80 -0.72 9.43
N GLN A 68 -7.75 -0.27 8.18
CA GLN A 68 -6.66 0.51 7.61
C GLN A 68 -7.22 1.62 6.73
N PHE A 69 -6.63 2.81 6.80
CA PHE A 69 -6.91 3.94 5.94
C PHE A 69 -5.64 4.43 5.29
N SER A 70 -5.73 4.84 4.03
CA SER A 70 -4.60 5.33 3.27
C SER A 70 -4.98 6.58 2.47
N ALA A 71 -4.04 7.52 2.40
CA ALA A 71 -4.11 8.67 1.52
C ALA A 71 -2.81 8.79 0.75
N GLY A 72 -2.89 9.13 -0.52
CA GLY A 72 -1.73 9.23 -1.39
C GLY A 72 -1.86 10.33 -2.43
N ILE A 73 -0.71 10.75 -2.91
CA ILE A 73 -0.55 11.64 -4.06
C ILE A 73 0.41 10.98 -5.04
N GLY A 74 0.10 11.09 -6.31
CA GLY A 74 0.96 10.51 -7.34
C GLY A 74 0.89 11.29 -8.64
N LYS A 75 1.73 10.86 -9.57
CA LYS A 75 1.82 11.43 -10.91
C LYS A 75 2.11 10.35 -11.92
N TRP A 76 1.40 10.39 -13.04
CA TRP A 76 1.71 9.63 -14.24
C TRP A 76 2.70 10.43 -15.10
N PHE A 77 3.86 9.85 -15.45
CA PHE A 77 4.83 10.48 -16.37
C PHE A 77 4.64 10.00 -17.80
N SER A 78 4.00 8.85 -17.96
CA SER A 78 3.59 8.29 -19.23
C SER A 78 2.26 7.57 -19.07
N PRO A 79 1.59 7.19 -20.16
CA PRO A 79 0.36 6.41 -20.09
C PRO A 79 0.48 5.10 -19.32
N SER A 80 1.71 4.57 -19.20
CA SER A 80 1.97 3.26 -18.58
C SER A 80 2.70 3.34 -17.24
N SER A 81 3.36 4.48 -16.93
CA SER A 81 4.26 4.58 -15.78
C SER A 81 3.95 5.76 -14.89
N GLY A 82 3.90 5.53 -13.59
CA GLY A 82 3.65 6.55 -12.58
C GLY A 82 4.39 6.31 -11.27
N LEU A 83 4.42 7.32 -10.41
CA LEU A 83 4.88 7.23 -9.03
C LEU A 83 3.79 7.68 -8.09
N ARG A 84 3.71 7.05 -6.92
CA ARG A 84 2.80 7.41 -5.84
C ARG A 84 3.54 7.45 -4.51
N LEU A 85 3.30 8.50 -3.73
CA LEU A 85 3.63 8.58 -2.32
C LEU A 85 2.35 8.44 -1.54
N SER A 86 2.29 7.53 -0.57
CA SER A 86 1.10 7.34 0.25
C SER A 86 1.45 7.12 1.71
N GLY A 87 0.58 7.62 2.59
CA GLY A 87 0.60 7.40 4.02
C GLY A 87 -0.58 6.52 4.41
N THR A 88 -0.31 5.52 5.23
CA THR A 88 -1.30 4.57 5.71
C THR A 88 -1.33 4.56 7.22
N VAL A 89 -2.51 4.56 7.80
CA VAL A 89 -2.73 4.39 9.24
C VAL A 89 -3.62 3.18 9.47
N GLY A 90 -3.26 2.32 10.39
CA GLY A 90 -4.03 1.11 10.66
C GLY A 90 -3.98 0.66 12.11
N LEU A 91 -4.94 -0.16 12.46
CA LEU A 91 -5.03 -0.87 13.72
C LEU A 91 -4.92 -2.35 13.40
N SER A 92 -3.93 -3.02 13.95
CA SER A 92 -3.83 -4.48 13.85
C SER A 92 -3.87 -5.10 15.23
N ASP A 93 -4.57 -6.21 15.37
CA ASP A 93 -4.56 -6.95 16.62
C ASP A 93 -3.22 -7.65 16.80
N THR A 94 -2.67 -7.59 18.01
CA THR A 94 -1.45 -8.34 18.34
C THR A 94 -1.81 -9.79 18.58
N PRO A 95 -1.20 -10.74 17.89
CA PRO A 95 -1.46 -12.17 18.10
C PRO A 95 -0.81 -12.69 19.40
N SER A 96 -0.77 -11.91 20.45
CA SER A 96 -0.23 -12.30 21.74
C SER A 96 -1.38 -12.60 22.71
N GLY A 97 -1.54 -13.87 23.04
CA GLY A 97 -2.63 -14.45 23.84
C GLY A 97 -2.69 -14.00 25.30
N SER A 98 -2.26 -12.81 25.69
CA SER A 98 -2.29 -12.33 27.07
C SER A 98 -2.57 -10.85 27.26
N ALA A 99 -2.76 -10.06 26.21
CA ALA A 99 -3.26 -8.70 26.34
C ALA A 99 -3.96 -8.32 25.04
N SER A 100 -5.27 -8.18 25.08
CA SER A 100 -6.07 -7.56 24.02
C SER A 100 -5.63 -6.10 23.89
N GLY A 101 -4.77 -5.81 22.92
CA GLY A 101 -4.28 -4.49 22.62
C GLY A 101 -4.17 -4.28 21.13
N TYR A 102 -4.90 -3.31 20.61
CA TYR A 102 -4.73 -2.87 19.23
C TYR A 102 -3.35 -2.22 19.06
N PHE A 103 -2.65 -2.67 18.07
CA PHE A 103 -1.36 -2.14 17.65
C PHE A 103 -1.59 -1.08 16.57
N LYS A 104 -1.18 0.16 16.86
CA LYS A 104 -1.24 1.26 15.89
C LYS A 104 0.01 1.23 15.02
N HIS A 105 -0.17 1.23 13.72
CA HIS A 105 0.92 1.39 12.77
C HIS A 105 0.65 2.57 11.84
N VAL A 106 1.72 3.21 11.43
CA VAL A 106 1.73 4.26 10.41
C VAL A 106 2.79 3.88 9.40
N ASP A 107 2.41 3.77 8.14
CA ASP A 107 3.31 3.35 7.07
C ASP A 107 3.39 4.46 6.02
N LEU A 108 4.59 4.75 5.56
CA LEU A 108 4.85 5.57 4.39
C LEU A 108 5.29 4.67 3.25
N HIS A 109 4.73 4.88 2.09
CA HIS A 109 5.00 4.10 0.88
C HIS A 109 5.45 5.02 -0.24
N ALA A 110 6.46 4.60 -0.98
CA ALA A 110 6.85 5.17 -2.26
C ALA A 110 6.76 4.06 -3.32
N ASP A 111 5.78 4.18 -4.19
CA ASP A 111 5.35 3.15 -5.12
C ASP A 111 5.60 3.56 -6.56
N TYR A 112 6.15 2.64 -7.35
CA TYR A 112 6.12 2.67 -8.80
C TYR A 112 4.84 1.98 -9.27
N LEU A 113 4.14 2.62 -10.20
CA LEU A 113 2.89 2.17 -10.79
C LEU A 113 3.13 1.81 -12.26
N LEU A 114 2.71 0.62 -12.66
CA LEU A 114 2.78 0.16 -14.04
C LEU A 114 1.38 -0.21 -14.53
N ASN A 115 0.82 0.56 -15.46
CA ASN A 115 -0.45 0.21 -16.10
C ASN A 115 -0.23 -0.93 -17.10
N ILE A 116 -0.58 -2.14 -16.66
CA ILE A 116 -0.34 -3.39 -17.41
C ILE A 116 -1.15 -3.40 -18.70
N ASN A 117 -2.39 -2.90 -18.66
CA ASN A 117 -3.23 -2.83 -19.87
C ASN A 117 -2.59 -1.95 -20.93
N ASN A 118 -2.05 -0.79 -20.55
CA ASN A 118 -1.44 0.13 -21.50
C ASN A 118 -0.12 -0.39 -22.07
N VAL A 119 0.62 -1.19 -21.30
CA VAL A 119 1.84 -1.87 -21.77
C VAL A 119 1.52 -2.96 -22.79
N LEU A 120 0.47 -3.76 -22.55
CA LEU A 120 0.16 -4.93 -23.38
C LEU A 120 -0.69 -4.60 -24.60
N TRP A 121 -1.63 -3.67 -24.46
CA TRP A 121 -2.65 -3.38 -25.50
C TRP A 121 -2.66 -1.92 -25.97
N GLY A 122 -1.67 -1.13 -25.54
CA GLY A 122 -1.62 0.29 -25.85
C GLY A 122 -2.58 1.14 -25.02
N TYR A 123 -2.43 2.45 -25.15
CA TYR A 123 -3.28 3.43 -24.48
C TYR A 123 -4.64 3.54 -25.15
N ASP A 124 -5.70 3.55 -24.35
CA ASP A 124 -7.08 3.69 -24.80
C ASP A 124 -7.84 4.58 -23.80
N GLU A 125 -8.34 5.71 -24.29
CA GLU A 125 -9.04 6.71 -23.48
C GLU A 125 -10.41 6.24 -22.99
N ASP A 126 -11.07 5.37 -23.74
CA ASP A 126 -12.42 4.89 -23.41
C ASP A 126 -12.40 3.66 -22.51
N ARG A 127 -11.20 3.21 -22.12
CA ARG A 127 -11.06 2.03 -21.26
C ARG A 127 -11.63 2.28 -19.88
N ILE A 128 -12.61 1.46 -19.51
CA ILE A 128 -13.30 1.52 -18.22
C ILE A 128 -12.48 0.85 -17.11
N PHE A 129 -11.77 -0.24 -17.43
CA PHE A 129 -11.00 -1.02 -16.47
C PHE A 129 -9.51 -0.99 -16.77
N SER A 130 -8.71 -0.69 -15.76
CA SER A 130 -7.25 -0.73 -15.82
C SER A 130 -6.68 -1.62 -14.72
N LEU A 131 -5.75 -2.47 -15.09
CA LEU A 131 -4.95 -3.28 -14.17
C LEU A 131 -3.59 -2.61 -13.99
N ILE A 132 -3.25 -2.25 -12.76
CA ILE A 132 -2.04 -1.53 -12.41
C ILE A 132 -1.20 -2.39 -11.48
N GLY A 133 0.01 -2.74 -11.90
CA GLY A 133 1.02 -3.36 -11.05
C GLY A 133 1.67 -2.32 -10.14
N ILE A 134 1.94 -2.68 -8.91
CA ILE A 134 2.53 -1.81 -7.88
C ILE A 134 3.76 -2.49 -7.31
N ALA A 135 4.87 -1.75 -7.27
CA ALA A 135 6.07 -2.17 -6.56
C ALA A 135 6.70 -0.96 -5.87
N GLY A 136 7.07 -1.10 -4.61
CA GLY A 136 7.57 0.04 -3.87
C GLY A 136 8.35 -0.30 -2.61
N VAL A 137 8.85 0.75 -2.00
CA VAL A 137 9.52 0.72 -0.69
C VAL A 137 8.61 1.35 0.35
N ASN A 138 8.70 0.85 1.57
CA ASN A 138 7.88 1.32 2.68
C ASN A 138 8.71 1.54 3.94
N LEU A 139 8.27 2.48 4.74
CA LEU A 139 8.78 2.74 6.08
C LEU A 139 7.63 2.68 7.07
N ALA A 140 7.60 1.62 7.87
CA ALA A 140 6.60 1.43 8.90
C ALA A 140 7.07 2.03 10.23
N GLY A 141 6.24 2.87 10.82
CA GLY A 141 6.37 3.35 12.18
C GLY A 141 5.40 2.62 13.10
N THR A 142 5.90 2.03 14.15
CA THR A 142 5.07 1.29 15.11
C THR A 142 5.30 1.82 16.50
N LYS A 143 4.21 2.01 17.25
CA LYS A 143 4.27 2.39 18.64
C LYS A 143 3.87 1.19 19.49
N GLY A 144 4.84 0.51 20.08
CA GLY A 144 4.62 -0.62 20.98
C GLY A 144 4.05 -0.20 22.33
N VAL A 145 3.70 -1.18 23.15
CA VAL A 145 3.21 -0.98 24.53
C VAL A 145 4.21 -0.17 25.37
N ASP A 146 5.50 -0.23 25.04
CA ASP A 146 6.58 0.50 25.71
C ASP A 146 6.73 1.96 25.25
N LYS A 147 5.75 2.52 24.51
CA LYS A 147 5.73 3.89 23.97
C LYS A 147 6.94 4.28 23.10
N THR A 148 7.86 3.36 22.84
CA THR A 148 9.03 3.61 22.00
C THR A 148 8.64 3.45 20.52
N ALA A 149 8.84 4.51 19.72
CA ALA A 149 8.64 4.44 18.28
C ALA A 149 9.74 3.60 17.63
N LYS A 150 9.35 2.61 16.84
CA LYS A 150 10.28 1.77 16.08
C LYS A 150 9.97 1.91 14.61
N TYR A 151 11.00 2.11 13.82
CA TYR A 151 10.89 2.21 12.36
C TYR A 151 11.40 0.93 11.71
N ALA A 152 10.67 0.43 10.75
CA ALA A 152 11.03 -0.78 10.00
C ALA A 152 10.92 -0.51 8.50
N PRO A 153 12.03 -0.51 7.77
CA PRO A 153 11.98 -0.47 6.32
C PRO A 153 11.44 -1.78 5.78
N GLY A 154 10.76 -1.69 4.65
CA GLY A 154 10.17 -2.82 3.94
C GLY A 154 10.07 -2.58 2.45
N ILE A 155 9.62 -3.60 1.77
CA ILE A 155 9.25 -3.58 0.35
C ILE A 155 7.82 -4.06 0.21
N GLY A 156 7.12 -3.54 -0.78
CA GLY A 156 5.74 -3.90 -1.06
C GLY A 156 5.51 -4.18 -2.53
N VAL A 157 4.65 -5.13 -2.80
CA VAL A 157 4.13 -5.41 -4.12
C VAL A 157 2.61 -5.51 -4.04
N GLY A 158 1.94 -5.11 -5.11
CA GLY A 158 0.49 -5.15 -5.16
C GLY A 158 -0.02 -5.08 -6.59
N VAL A 159 -1.32 -5.24 -6.70
CA VAL A 159 -2.05 -5.06 -7.95
C VAL A 159 -3.26 -4.22 -7.65
N GLN A 160 -3.56 -3.25 -8.49
CA GLN A 160 -4.73 -2.40 -8.37
C GLN A 160 -5.62 -2.61 -9.58
N GLY A 161 -6.87 -3.02 -9.35
CA GLY A 161 -7.92 -2.96 -10.34
C GLY A 161 -8.63 -1.61 -10.24
N SER A 162 -8.53 -0.78 -11.26
CA SER A 162 -9.12 0.56 -11.31
C SER A 162 -10.28 0.59 -12.29
N PHE A 163 -11.42 1.10 -11.84
CA PHE A 163 -12.64 1.26 -12.61
C PHE A 163 -12.95 2.74 -12.78
N ARG A 164 -12.99 3.21 -14.01
CA ARG A 164 -13.30 4.61 -14.32
C ARG A 164 -14.77 4.89 -14.11
N ILE A 165 -15.08 5.78 -13.16
CA ILE A 165 -16.44 6.30 -12.92
C ILE A 165 -16.71 7.47 -13.86
N ASN A 166 -15.74 8.38 -13.93
CA ASN A 166 -15.76 9.50 -14.87
C ASN A 166 -14.31 9.90 -15.22
N ARG A 167 -14.12 10.97 -15.98
CA ARG A 167 -12.79 11.40 -16.45
C ARG A 167 -11.82 11.79 -15.34
N SER A 168 -12.34 12.17 -14.19
CA SER A 168 -11.53 12.65 -13.05
C SER A 168 -11.53 11.70 -11.87
N VAL A 169 -12.40 10.68 -11.84
CA VAL A 169 -12.58 9.80 -10.68
C VAL A 169 -12.56 8.34 -11.09
N ASP A 170 -11.69 7.59 -10.47
CA ASP A 170 -11.61 6.13 -10.55
C ASP A 170 -11.92 5.50 -9.19
N LEU A 171 -12.71 4.43 -9.19
CA LEU A 171 -12.85 3.51 -8.07
C LEU A 171 -11.78 2.43 -8.18
N PHE A 172 -11.11 2.06 -7.11
CA PHE A 172 -10.12 1.00 -7.16
C PHE A 172 -10.21 0.00 -6.01
N ILE A 173 -9.71 -1.20 -6.30
CA ILE A 173 -9.47 -2.27 -5.32
C ILE A 173 -8.00 -2.63 -5.42
N GLU A 174 -7.29 -2.63 -4.29
CA GLU A 174 -5.84 -2.85 -4.22
C GLU A 174 -5.49 -3.92 -3.17
N PRO A 175 -5.34 -5.19 -3.54
CA PRO A 175 -4.62 -6.18 -2.75
C PRO A 175 -3.11 -5.88 -2.77
N ARG A 176 -2.50 -5.89 -1.59
CA ARG A 176 -1.08 -5.57 -1.39
C ARG A 176 -0.43 -6.51 -0.41
N LEU A 177 0.82 -6.87 -0.68
CA LEU A 177 1.69 -7.64 0.20
C LEU A 177 2.93 -6.79 0.53
N ASN A 178 3.18 -6.60 1.81
CA ASN A 178 4.35 -5.89 2.32
C ASN A 178 5.23 -6.84 3.12
N VAL A 179 6.53 -6.71 2.96
CA VAL A 179 7.55 -7.47 3.69
C VAL A 179 8.41 -6.48 4.45
N TYR A 180 8.44 -6.60 5.77
CA TYR A 180 9.17 -5.71 6.66
C TYR A 180 10.31 -6.41 7.38
N ASN A 181 11.32 -5.66 7.76
CA ASN A 181 12.40 -6.14 8.62
C ASN A 181 11.83 -6.55 10.00
N LYS A 182 12.52 -7.45 10.70
CA LYS A 182 12.17 -8.00 12.03
C LYS A 182 11.85 -6.95 13.11
N ARG A 183 12.25 -5.69 12.92
CA ARG A 183 11.96 -4.58 13.84
C ARG A 183 10.49 -4.14 13.82
N TYR A 184 9.74 -4.56 12.81
CA TYR A 184 8.29 -4.31 12.74
C TYR A 184 7.55 -5.01 13.88
N ALA A 185 6.54 -4.38 14.46
CA ALA A 185 5.74 -4.90 15.56
C ALA A 185 6.49 -5.09 16.91
N GLY A 186 7.32 -4.10 17.25
CA GLY A 186 7.85 -3.92 18.59
C GLY A 186 8.38 -5.20 19.22
N GLY A 187 9.50 -5.71 18.72
CA GLY A 187 10.15 -6.95 19.14
C GLY A 187 10.03 -7.33 20.61
N ARG A 188 8.90 -7.82 21.05
CA ARG A 188 8.92 -8.82 22.11
C ARG A 188 9.31 -10.12 21.42
N GLY A 189 10.61 -10.42 21.50
CA GLY A 189 11.02 -11.79 21.45
C GLY A 189 10.12 -12.56 22.42
N VAL A 190 9.43 -13.57 21.92
CA VAL A 190 8.99 -14.67 22.80
C VAL A 190 10.25 -15.02 23.58
N GLY A 191 10.23 -14.71 24.87
CA GLY A 191 11.31 -15.04 25.75
C GLY A 191 11.58 -16.53 25.60
N ARG A 192 12.66 -16.85 24.98
CA ARG A 192 13.30 -18.13 25.15
C ARG A 192 13.98 -18.07 26.51
N ASN A 193 13.19 -18.29 27.55
CA ASN A 193 13.74 -18.85 28.75
C ASN A 193 14.18 -20.27 28.39
N THR A 194 15.40 -20.41 27.97
CA THR A 194 16.17 -21.63 27.99
C THR A 194 17.57 -21.26 28.45
N ASP A 195 17.65 -20.86 29.69
CA ASP A 195 18.84 -21.03 30.50
C ASP A 195 18.36 -21.49 31.87
N GLN A 196 18.14 -22.78 31.96
CA GLN A 196 18.32 -23.53 33.18
C GLN A 196 18.67 -24.98 32.79
N PHE A 197 19.91 -25.30 33.18
CA PHE A 197 20.62 -26.60 33.18
C PHE A 197 21.32 -26.98 31.90
#